data_21c5d11085b21cdccca6f56162383a4b
#
_entry.id   21c5d11085b21cdccca6f56162383a4b
#
_cell.length_a   1.000
_cell.length_b   1.000
_cell.length_c   1.000
_cell.angle_alpha   90.00
_cell.angle_beta   90.00
_cell.angle_gamma   90.00
#
_symmetry.space_group_name_H-M   'P 1'
#
loop_
_entity.id
_entity.type
_entity.pdbx_description
1 polymer ?
#
loop_
_entity_poly.entity_id
_entity_poly.type
_entity_poly.pdbx_seq_one_letter_code
_entity_poly.pdbx_strand_id
1 'polypeptide(L)'
;FRGDEKNPLAFYALDFGRELISSYGNDDIQQKYISRQANGELIFRDHFKKDDAMWPYIEEPLEEIRVLCSQEMAKNELLIKSNLLRIWHYLCLDAEATSFTLKKKDDERVRMIKHILQYIQENYARNLTLCGLAAYFHMSEGQFCRFFKSQIGMTAIEYLNYYRIGVACDMLKDG
;
A
#
# COMPACT_ATOMS: atom_id res chain seq x y z
N PHE A 1 12.65 -15.95 6.16
CA PHE A 1 12.27 -17.21 5.52
C PHE A 1 13.56 -17.98 5.20
N ARG A 2 13.67 -19.25 5.63
CA ARG A 2 14.76 -20.14 5.26
C ARG A 2 14.15 -21.41 4.66
N GLY A 3 14.51 -21.74 3.42
CA GLY A 3 14.34 -23.07 2.85
C GLY A 3 15.40 -24.01 3.43
N ASP A 4 15.17 -25.31 3.36
CA ASP A 4 16.17 -26.36 3.62
C ASP A 4 16.57 -27.03 2.30
N GLU A 5 17.64 -27.84 2.30
CA GLU A 5 18.14 -28.52 1.08
C GLU A 5 17.11 -29.46 0.45
N LYS A 6 16.12 -29.97 1.22
CA LYS A 6 15.06 -30.85 0.73
C LYS A 6 13.83 -30.08 0.24
N ASN A 7 13.71 -28.81 0.65
CA ASN A 7 12.54 -27.96 0.32
C ASN A 7 13.02 -26.52 0.08
N PRO A 8 13.69 -26.27 -1.06
CA PRO A 8 14.21 -24.94 -1.38
C PRO A 8 13.07 -23.93 -1.46
N LEU A 9 13.25 -22.78 -0.82
CA LEU A 9 12.31 -21.66 -0.94
C LEU A 9 12.39 -21.10 -2.35
N ALA A 10 11.34 -21.27 -3.11
CA ALA A 10 11.15 -20.59 -4.38
C ALA A 10 10.11 -19.47 -4.21
N PHE A 11 10.43 -18.26 -4.63
CA PHE A 11 9.51 -17.14 -4.63
C PHE A 11 9.66 -16.32 -5.91
N TYR A 12 8.58 -15.66 -6.27
CA TYR A 12 8.58 -14.63 -7.31
C TYR A 12 8.29 -13.29 -6.65
N ALA A 13 9.03 -12.25 -7.04
CA ALA A 13 8.74 -10.88 -6.67
C ALA A 13 8.09 -10.18 -7.86
N LEU A 14 6.94 -9.54 -7.62
CA LEU A 14 6.29 -8.66 -8.57
C LEU A 14 6.44 -7.23 -8.05
N ASP A 15 7.29 -6.47 -8.72
CA ASP A 15 7.54 -5.07 -8.40
C ASP A 15 7.07 -4.19 -9.58
N PHE A 16 6.29 -3.16 -9.26
CA PHE A 16 5.76 -2.23 -10.26
C PHE A 16 5.54 -0.85 -9.65
N GLY A 17 5.76 0.18 -10.47
CA GLY A 17 5.44 1.55 -10.09
C GLY A 17 3.92 1.76 -9.99
N ARG A 18 3.49 2.58 -9.03
CA ARG A 18 2.06 2.92 -8.84
C ARG A 18 1.45 3.51 -10.10
N GLU A 19 2.24 4.19 -10.91
CA GLU A 19 1.86 4.79 -12.19
C GLU A 19 1.25 3.77 -13.16
N LEU A 20 1.64 2.51 -13.04
CA LEU A 20 1.11 1.44 -13.89
C LEU A 20 -0.38 1.20 -13.68
N ILE A 21 -0.88 1.37 -12.46
CA ILE A 21 -2.29 1.15 -12.09
C ILE A 21 -3.06 2.44 -11.87
N SER A 22 -2.39 3.58 -11.70
CA SER A 22 -3.02 4.89 -11.51
C SER A 22 -3.46 5.50 -12.83
N SER A 23 -4.48 6.36 -12.78
CA SER A 23 -4.85 7.24 -13.88
C SER A 23 -4.31 8.65 -13.64
N TYR A 24 -4.08 9.40 -14.73
CA TYR A 24 -3.66 10.81 -14.66
C TYR A 24 -4.81 11.74 -14.24
N GLY A 25 -6.04 11.27 -14.32
CA GLY A 25 -7.24 12.02 -13.92
C GLY A 25 -7.69 11.64 -12.51
N ASN A 26 -8.42 12.56 -11.90
CA ASN A 26 -9.07 12.32 -10.61
C ASN A 26 -10.43 11.65 -10.85
N ASP A 27 -10.42 10.47 -11.51
CA ASP A 27 -11.63 9.71 -11.79
C ASP A 27 -12.09 8.90 -10.57
N ASP A 28 -13.32 8.42 -10.62
CA ASP A 28 -13.95 7.68 -9.52
C ASP A 28 -13.19 6.39 -9.17
N ILE A 29 -12.58 5.72 -10.15
CA ILE A 29 -11.81 4.50 -9.92
C ILE A 29 -10.53 4.82 -9.17
N GLN A 30 -9.82 5.88 -9.61
CA GLN A 30 -8.63 6.38 -8.94
C GLN A 30 -8.94 6.72 -7.48
N GLN A 31 -9.97 7.51 -7.23
CA GLN A 31 -10.33 7.91 -5.86
C GLN A 31 -10.79 6.74 -5.00
N LYS A 32 -11.68 5.93 -5.55
CA LYS A 32 -12.37 4.88 -4.77
C LYS A 32 -11.47 3.69 -4.44
N TYR A 33 -10.51 3.36 -5.29
CA TYR A 33 -9.71 2.14 -5.15
C TYR A 33 -8.22 2.40 -4.95
N ILE A 34 -7.61 3.28 -5.74
CA ILE A 34 -6.15 3.47 -5.74
C ILE A 34 -5.73 4.46 -4.64
N SER A 35 -6.37 5.64 -4.62
CA SER A 35 -6.02 6.71 -3.68
C SER A 35 -6.29 6.30 -2.22
N ARG A 36 -7.33 5.53 -1.95
CA ARG A 36 -7.67 5.07 -0.60
C ARG A 36 -6.56 4.23 0.04
N GLN A 37 -5.90 3.36 -0.73
CA GLN A 37 -4.75 2.60 -0.24
C GLN A 37 -3.55 3.53 -0.01
N ALA A 38 -3.27 4.42 -0.96
CA ALA A 38 -2.17 5.38 -0.84
C ALA A 38 -2.35 6.33 0.36
N ASN A 39 -3.59 6.68 0.68
CA ASN A 39 -3.95 7.51 1.84
C ASN A 39 -4.05 6.70 3.15
N GLY A 40 -3.76 5.41 3.14
CA GLY A 40 -3.86 4.55 4.32
C GLY A 40 -5.29 4.25 4.78
N GLU A 41 -6.30 4.54 3.95
CA GLU A 41 -7.70 4.23 4.25
C GLU A 41 -8.02 2.75 4.04
N LEU A 42 -7.26 2.09 3.18
CA LEU A 42 -7.30 0.65 2.95
C LEU A 42 -5.94 0.05 3.31
N ILE A 43 -5.93 -0.91 4.21
CA ILE A 43 -4.72 -1.63 4.63
C ILE A 43 -4.87 -3.06 4.15
N PHE A 44 -3.97 -3.46 3.26
CA PHE A 44 -3.93 -4.82 2.76
C PHE A 44 -3.25 -5.75 3.76
N ARG A 45 -3.64 -7.01 3.76
CA ARG A 45 -2.96 -8.06 4.57
C ARG A 45 -1.54 -8.28 4.05
N ASP A 46 -0.62 -8.60 4.95
CA ASP A 46 0.79 -8.85 4.62
C ASP A 46 0.99 -10.14 3.83
N HIS A 47 0.10 -11.11 3.97
CA HIS A 47 0.21 -12.41 3.30
C HIS A 47 -1.14 -13.11 3.16
N PHE A 48 -1.24 -13.96 2.16
CA PHE A 48 -2.35 -14.88 1.91
C PHE A 48 -1.84 -16.29 1.96
N LYS A 49 -2.60 -17.19 2.56
CA LYS A 49 -2.33 -18.62 2.57
C LYS A 49 -3.10 -19.31 1.45
N LYS A 50 -2.64 -20.49 1.04
CA LYS A 50 -3.31 -21.28 -0.01
C LYS A 50 -4.74 -21.73 0.35
N ASP A 51 -5.05 -21.82 1.63
CA ASP A 51 -6.37 -22.14 2.16
C ASP A 51 -7.28 -20.92 2.36
N ASP A 52 -6.78 -19.71 2.14
CA ASP A 52 -7.61 -18.50 2.14
C ASP A 52 -8.58 -18.50 0.95
N ALA A 53 -9.83 -18.14 1.20
CA ALA A 53 -10.88 -18.07 0.15
C ALA A 53 -10.52 -17.06 -0.96
N MET A 54 -9.69 -16.07 -0.67
CA MET A 54 -9.23 -15.06 -1.64
C MET A 54 -8.03 -15.53 -2.45
N TRP A 55 -7.32 -16.60 -2.02
CA TRP A 55 -6.09 -17.04 -2.67
C TRP A 55 -6.25 -17.33 -4.17
N PRO A 56 -7.27 -18.09 -4.65
CA PRO A 56 -7.41 -18.38 -6.08
C PRO A 56 -7.54 -17.11 -6.94
N TYR A 57 -8.20 -16.09 -6.42
CA TYR A 57 -8.40 -14.82 -7.14
C TYR A 57 -7.13 -13.96 -7.22
N ILE A 58 -6.12 -14.27 -6.41
CA ILE A 58 -4.82 -13.60 -6.42
C ILE A 58 -3.80 -14.46 -7.17
N GLU A 59 -3.77 -15.78 -6.94
CA GLU A 59 -2.81 -16.71 -7.54
C GLU A 59 -2.93 -16.76 -9.06
N GLU A 60 -4.16 -16.89 -9.58
CA GLU A 60 -4.41 -17.01 -11.02
C GLU A 60 -3.85 -15.80 -11.81
N PRO A 61 -4.22 -14.54 -11.51
CA PRO A 61 -3.66 -13.41 -12.24
C PRO A 61 -2.17 -13.18 -11.99
N LEU A 62 -1.61 -13.58 -10.84
CA LEU A 62 -0.16 -13.56 -10.61
C LEU A 62 0.56 -14.53 -11.54
N GLU A 63 0.04 -15.74 -11.71
CA GLU A 63 0.62 -16.73 -12.61
C GLU A 63 0.50 -16.30 -14.07
N GLU A 64 -0.63 -15.69 -14.47
CA GLU A 64 -0.77 -15.09 -15.80
C GLU A 64 0.27 -13.99 -16.03
N ILE A 65 0.49 -13.07 -15.07
CA ILE A 65 1.54 -12.04 -15.17
C ILE A 65 2.90 -12.69 -15.33
N ARG A 66 3.22 -13.73 -14.55
CA ARG A 66 4.49 -14.45 -14.64
C ARG A 66 4.73 -15.01 -16.05
N VAL A 67 3.70 -15.62 -16.65
CA VAL A 67 3.78 -16.14 -18.03
C VAL A 67 3.96 -14.99 -19.02
N LEU A 68 3.16 -13.92 -18.91
CA LEU A 68 3.23 -12.78 -19.82
C LEU A 68 4.58 -12.07 -19.76
N CYS A 69 5.17 -11.93 -18.56
CA CYS A 69 6.51 -11.35 -18.38
C CYS A 69 7.63 -12.25 -18.92
N SER A 70 7.45 -13.57 -18.97
CA SER A 70 8.42 -14.50 -19.57
C SER A 70 8.42 -14.45 -21.10
N GLN A 71 7.38 -13.87 -21.69
CA GLN A 71 7.26 -13.62 -23.13
C GLN A 71 7.75 -12.22 -23.46
N GLU A 72 7.37 -11.71 -24.63
CA GLU A 72 7.71 -10.34 -25.05
C GLU A 72 6.86 -9.31 -24.28
N MET A 73 7.36 -8.85 -23.13
CA MET A 73 6.62 -8.02 -22.16
C MET A 73 6.01 -6.78 -22.82
N ALA A 74 6.73 -6.14 -23.76
CA ALA A 74 6.26 -4.95 -24.49
C ALA A 74 4.97 -5.17 -25.31
N LYS A 75 4.63 -6.39 -25.64
CA LYS A 75 3.36 -6.73 -26.33
C LYS A 75 2.21 -7.06 -25.38
N ASN A 76 2.52 -7.27 -24.10
CA ASN A 76 1.59 -7.79 -23.10
C ASN A 76 1.24 -6.75 -22.01
N GLU A 77 1.69 -5.51 -22.13
CA GLU A 77 1.52 -4.46 -21.12
C GLU A 77 0.06 -4.28 -20.68
N LEU A 78 -0.87 -4.31 -21.64
CA LEU A 78 -2.29 -4.15 -21.34
C LEU A 78 -2.85 -5.32 -20.53
N LEU A 79 -2.42 -6.55 -20.85
CA LEU A 79 -2.83 -7.74 -20.11
C LEU A 79 -2.21 -7.77 -18.71
N ILE A 80 -0.94 -7.38 -18.59
CA ILE A 80 -0.26 -7.25 -17.29
C ILE A 80 -0.99 -6.23 -16.43
N LYS A 81 -1.29 -5.04 -16.98
CA LYS A 81 -2.05 -4.01 -16.26
C LYS A 81 -3.44 -4.49 -15.84
N SER A 82 -4.14 -5.20 -16.72
CA SER A 82 -5.46 -5.78 -16.44
C SER A 82 -5.40 -6.75 -15.25
N ASN A 83 -4.42 -7.63 -15.23
CA ASN A 83 -4.23 -8.58 -14.13
C ASN A 83 -3.82 -7.88 -12.81
N LEU A 84 -3.00 -6.84 -12.87
CA LEU A 84 -2.67 -6.02 -11.70
C LEU A 84 -3.92 -5.35 -11.12
N LEU A 85 -4.78 -4.78 -11.96
CA LEU A 85 -6.05 -4.17 -11.52
C LEU A 85 -7.01 -5.22 -10.95
N ARG A 86 -7.02 -6.45 -11.51
CA ARG A 86 -7.79 -7.57 -10.99
C ARG A 86 -7.32 -7.97 -9.59
N ILE A 87 -6.01 -8.12 -9.38
CA ILE A 87 -5.42 -8.36 -8.05
C ILE A 87 -5.80 -7.23 -7.10
N TRP A 88 -5.61 -5.97 -7.53
CA TRP A 88 -5.93 -4.81 -6.72
C TRP A 88 -7.38 -4.78 -6.25
N HIS A 89 -8.31 -5.12 -7.14
CA HIS A 89 -9.72 -5.22 -6.81
C HIS A 89 -9.98 -6.23 -5.67
N TYR A 90 -9.41 -7.42 -5.74
CA TYR A 90 -9.59 -8.43 -4.71
C TYR A 90 -8.90 -8.06 -3.39
N LEU A 91 -7.75 -7.40 -3.44
CA LEU A 91 -7.10 -6.84 -2.25
C LEU A 91 -7.98 -5.78 -1.58
N CYS A 92 -8.65 -4.93 -2.36
CA CYS A 92 -9.60 -3.95 -1.82
C CYS A 92 -10.80 -4.63 -1.16
N LEU A 93 -11.39 -5.63 -1.80
CA LEU A 93 -12.52 -6.40 -1.22
C LEU A 93 -12.12 -7.07 0.09
N ASP A 94 -10.95 -7.71 0.13
CA ASP A 94 -10.44 -8.35 1.34
C ASP A 94 -10.18 -7.34 2.46
N ALA A 95 -9.57 -6.20 2.14
CA ALA A 95 -9.32 -5.13 3.10
C ALA A 95 -10.63 -4.54 3.66
N GLU A 96 -11.66 -4.39 2.83
CA GLU A 96 -12.98 -3.92 3.28
C GLU A 96 -13.67 -4.95 4.19
N ALA A 97 -13.67 -6.23 3.81
CA ALA A 97 -14.22 -7.32 4.62
C ALA A 97 -13.48 -7.46 5.95
N THR A 98 -12.15 -7.37 5.93
CA THR A 98 -11.29 -7.43 7.12
C THR A 98 -11.50 -6.20 8.01
N SER A 99 -11.67 -5.02 7.44
CA SER A 99 -11.98 -3.79 8.18
C SER A 99 -13.32 -3.90 8.92
N PHE A 100 -14.28 -4.61 8.35
CA PHE A 100 -15.57 -4.84 8.99
C PHE A 100 -15.48 -5.83 10.17
N THR A 101 -14.61 -6.83 10.08
CA THR A 101 -14.39 -7.85 11.13
C THR A 101 -13.44 -7.39 12.23
N LEU A 102 -12.38 -6.61 11.88
CA LEU A 102 -11.42 -6.03 12.82
C LEU A 102 -12.00 -4.85 13.61
N LYS A 103 -13.12 -4.28 13.19
CA LYS A 103 -13.83 -3.22 13.91
C LYS A 103 -14.16 -3.54 15.36
N LYS A 104 -13.93 -4.78 15.79
CA LYS A 104 -14.17 -5.21 17.18
C LYS A 104 -12.93 -5.32 18.06
N LYS A 105 -11.70 -5.35 17.56
CA LYS A 105 -10.50 -5.60 18.41
C LYS A 105 -9.27 -4.71 18.20
N ASP A 106 -9.09 -4.04 17.05
CA ASP A 106 -7.90 -3.21 16.79
C ASP A 106 -8.23 -1.77 16.34
N ASP A 107 -9.44 -1.34 16.60
CA ASP A 107 -10.04 -0.11 16.07
C ASP A 107 -9.27 1.18 16.44
N GLU A 108 -8.59 1.20 17.58
CA GLU A 108 -7.84 2.37 18.05
C GLU A 108 -6.53 2.58 17.30
N ARG A 109 -5.77 1.51 17.05
CA ARG A 109 -4.48 1.60 16.36
C ARG A 109 -4.65 1.99 14.90
N VAL A 110 -5.61 1.37 14.22
CA VAL A 110 -5.92 1.68 12.82
C VAL A 110 -6.46 3.09 12.67
N ARG A 111 -7.32 3.54 13.57
CA ARG A 111 -7.77 4.94 13.59
C ARG A 111 -6.63 5.90 13.83
N MET A 112 -5.75 5.58 14.78
CA MET A 112 -4.62 6.43 15.12
C MET A 112 -3.66 6.58 13.93
N ILE A 113 -3.29 5.49 13.24
CA ILE A 113 -2.38 5.60 12.09
C ILE A 113 -3.02 6.38 10.93
N LYS A 114 -4.31 6.18 10.68
CA LYS A 114 -5.04 6.97 9.68
C LYS A 114 -5.00 8.47 10.00
N HIS A 115 -5.27 8.86 11.25
CA HIS A 115 -5.19 10.25 11.68
C HIS A 115 -3.78 10.82 11.51
N ILE A 116 -2.74 10.04 11.83
CA ILE A 116 -1.35 10.50 11.66
C ILE A 116 -1.04 10.74 10.18
N LEU A 117 -1.41 9.80 9.30
CA LEU A 117 -1.19 9.92 7.86
C LEU A 117 -1.94 11.12 7.29
N GLN A 118 -3.21 11.28 7.62
CA GLN A 118 -4.02 12.41 7.20
C GLN A 118 -3.41 13.74 7.67
N TYR A 119 -3.01 13.83 8.93
CA TYR A 119 -2.39 15.04 9.47
C TYR A 119 -1.09 15.40 8.73
N ILE A 120 -0.24 14.41 8.42
CA ILE A 120 0.99 14.62 7.64
C ILE A 120 0.64 15.12 6.24
N GLN A 121 -0.33 14.52 5.57
CA GLN A 121 -0.76 14.90 4.23
C GLN A 121 -1.38 16.30 4.16
N GLU A 122 -2.18 16.69 5.15
CA GLU A 122 -2.76 18.03 5.22
C GLU A 122 -1.75 19.13 5.58
N ASN A 123 -0.65 18.76 6.23
CA ASN A 123 0.34 19.70 6.73
C ASN A 123 1.75 19.53 6.12
N TYR A 124 1.89 18.73 5.04
CA TYR A 124 3.19 18.38 4.44
C TYR A 124 4.04 19.59 4.06
N ALA A 125 3.43 20.71 3.68
CA ALA A 125 4.11 21.95 3.31
C ALA A 125 4.71 22.70 4.52
N ARG A 126 4.28 22.36 5.74
CA ARG A 126 4.77 22.97 6.98
C ARG A 126 6.04 22.28 7.46
N ASN A 127 6.75 22.94 8.38
CA ASN A 127 7.90 22.34 9.05
C ASN A 127 7.44 21.32 10.12
N LEU A 128 7.11 20.09 9.68
CA LEU A 128 6.77 19.01 10.59
C LEU A 128 8.04 18.37 11.15
N THR A 129 8.14 18.33 12.47
CA THR A 129 9.22 17.66 13.20
C THR A 129 8.70 16.44 13.92
N LEU A 130 9.58 15.47 14.21
CA LEU A 130 9.23 14.28 14.97
C LEU A 130 8.64 14.64 16.35
N CYS A 131 9.28 15.57 17.04
CA CYS A 131 8.82 16.09 18.34
C CYS A 131 7.41 16.68 18.23
N GLY A 132 7.17 17.54 17.21
CA GLY A 132 5.86 18.14 16.97
C GLY A 132 4.77 17.12 16.67
N LEU A 133 5.07 16.12 15.84
CA LEU A 133 4.14 15.03 15.54
C LEU A 133 3.82 14.21 16.79
N ALA A 134 4.83 13.79 17.54
CA ALA A 134 4.65 13.00 18.77
C ALA A 134 3.81 13.77 19.80
N ALA A 135 4.11 15.04 20.01
CA ALA A 135 3.37 15.91 20.93
C ALA A 135 1.91 16.09 20.51
N TYR A 136 1.65 16.30 19.21
CA TYR A 136 0.29 16.44 18.69
C TYR A 136 -0.59 15.20 18.94
N PHE A 137 0.01 14.01 18.81
CA PHE A 137 -0.68 12.74 19.06
C PHE A 137 -0.55 12.23 20.52
N HIS A 138 -0.11 13.08 21.44
CA HIS A 138 0.04 12.76 22.88
C HIS A 138 0.92 11.54 23.15
N MET A 139 1.99 11.36 22.37
CA MET A 139 2.96 10.28 22.49
C MET A 139 4.34 10.83 22.81
N SER A 140 5.18 10.03 23.50
CA SER A 140 6.61 10.28 23.49
C SER A 140 7.20 10.01 22.10
N GLU A 141 8.29 10.69 21.72
CA GLU A 141 8.95 10.45 20.42
C GLU A 141 9.29 8.99 20.17
N GLY A 142 9.79 8.29 21.20
CA GLY A 142 10.11 6.87 21.09
C GLY A 142 8.89 5.97 20.89
N GLN A 143 7.76 6.30 21.52
CA GLN A 143 6.50 5.57 21.30
C GLN A 143 5.97 5.84 19.90
N PHE A 144 5.95 7.09 19.47
CA PHE A 144 5.49 7.49 18.15
C PHE A 144 6.33 6.81 17.04
N CYS A 145 7.65 6.84 17.14
CA CYS A 145 8.55 6.19 16.18
C CYS A 145 8.27 4.69 16.07
N ARG A 146 8.21 3.98 17.19
CA ARG A 146 7.93 2.53 17.19
C ARG A 146 6.56 2.23 16.62
N PHE A 147 5.55 2.99 17.04
CA PHE A 147 4.18 2.83 16.56
C PHE A 147 4.12 3.06 15.03
N PHE A 148 4.59 4.20 14.54
CA PHE A 148 4.51 4.54 13.12
C PHE A 148 5.27 3.52 12.26
N LYS A 149 6.52 3.20 12.65
CA LYS A 149 7.34 2.23 11.92
C LYS A 149 6.72 0.82 11.91
N SER A 150 6.06 0.41 13.00
CA SER A 150 5.38 -0.89 13.06
C SER A 150 4.16 -0.98 12.13
N GLN A 151 3.52 0.16 11.83
CA GLN A 151 2.32 0.21 10.99
C GLN A 151 2.64 0.46 9.50
N ILE A 152 3.67 1.25 9.21
CA ILE A 152 3.96 1.76 7.86
C ILE A 152 5.26 1.16 7.29
N GLY A 153 6.11 0.57 8.12
CA GLY A 153 7.39 -0.01 7.71
C GLY A 153 8.54 1.00 7.58
N MET A 154 8.25 2.29 7.62
CA MET A 154 9.24 3.39 7.56
C MET A 154 8.99 4.42 8.66
N THR A 155 9.92 5.35 8.87
CA THR A 155 9.73 6.43 9.84
C THR A 155 8.77 7.49 9.30
N ALA A 156 8.16 8.28 10.20
CA ALA A 156 7.24 9.35 9.80
C ALA A 156 7.92 10.46 8.99
N ILE A 157 9.21 10.72 9.23
CA ILE A 157 9.97 11.71 8.46
C ILE A 157 10.32 11.17 7.06
N GLU A 158 10.66 9.89 6.93
CA GLU A 158 10.82 9.25 5.62
C GLU A 158 9.52 9.30 4.83
N TYR A 159 8.39 8.96 5.45
CA TYR A 159 7.06 9.04 4.83
C TYR A 159 6.72 10.47 4.39
N LEU A 160 6.94 11.48 5.25
CA LEU A 160 6.74 12.89 4.91
C LEU A 160 7.57 13.31 3.69
N ASN A 161 8.83 12.92 3.64
CA ASN A 161 9.72 13.26 2.52
C ASN A 161 9.27 12.54 1.23
N TYR A 162 8.90 11.26 1.34
CA TYR A 162 8.34 10.51 0.23
C TYR A 162 7.08 11.19 -0.34
N TYR A 163 6.17 11.60 0.54
CA TYR A 163 4.94 12.31 0.16
C TYR A 163 5.23 13.65 -0.53
N ARG A 164 6.17 14.43 0.02
CA ARG A 164 6.60 15.72 -0.58
C ARG A 164 7.17 15.55 -1.98
N ILE A 165 8.00 14.53 -2.19
CA ILE A 165 8.56 14.21 -3.51
C ILE A 165 7.44 13.86 -4.48
N GLY A 166 6.48 13.02 -4.07
CA GLY A 166 5.32 12.69 -4.89
C GLY A 166 4.55 13.92 -5.36
N VAL A 167 4.18 14.79 -4.41
CA VAL A 167 3.48 16.05 -4.72
C VAL A 167 4.30 16.95 -5.65
N ALA A 168 5.61 17.07 -5.42
CA ALA A 168 6.47 17.88 -6.29
C ALA A 168 6.56 17.31 -7.72
N CYS A 169 6.63 15.98 -7.86
CA CYS A 169 6.60 15.34 -9.18
C CYS A 169 5.28 15.58 -9.92
N ASP A 170 4.16 15.53 -9.20
CA ASP A 170 2.84 15.79 -9.80
C ASP A 170 2.71 17.25 -10.25
N MET A 171 3.14 18.21 -9.42
CA MET A 171 3.18 19.63 -9.79
C MET A 171 4.06 19.92 -11.04
N LEU A 172 5.15 19.19 -11.21
CA LEU A 172 6.02 19.34 -12.39
C LEU A 172 5.44 18.72 -13.66
N LYS A 173 4.49 17.80 -13.55
CA LYS A 173 3.79 17.22 -14.71
C LYS A 173 2.65 18.11 -15.20
N ASP A 174 2.04 18.86 -14.28
CA ASP A 174 0.88 19.72 -14.55
C ASP A 174 1.29 21.15 -14.98
N GLY A 175 2.56 21.52 -14.89
CA GLY A 175 3.14 22.83 -15.28
C GLY A 175 3.98 22.75 -16.53
#